data_a4dac4ac644cf72e4241930e84d9f980
#
_entry.id   a4dac4ac644cf72e4241930e84d9f980
#
_cell.length_a   1.000
_cell.length_b   1.000
_cell.length_c   1.000
_cell.angle_alpha   90.00
_cell.angle_beta   90.00
_cell.angle_gamma   90.00
#
_symmetry.space_group_name_H-M   'P 1'
#
loop_
_entity.id
_entity.type
_entity.pdbx_description
1 polymer ?
#
loop_
_entity_poly.entity_id
_entity_poly.type
_entity_poly.pdbx_seq_one_letter_code
_entity_poly.pdbx_strand_id
1 'polypeptide(L)'
;MAETNPFSLSGTAHSQHWPSLVSPDWWLNKAFIAATGQPKSAWRWSPGETPFSTQRGVLTGVVMYLLMVFGGQIAMKGVAKPIRLKRITQLHNLALTLISGFLLLAFLEQCLPAWRDRGFFFTICGADSWTQPMELLYYLNYLTKWLEFVDTVLLVLKKKKLEFLHYYHHSLTMVLCFEELLGRVSVAWIICSINLLVHVIMYYYYFLASCGKRVWWKEVVTTLQIVQFVVDLGLCYFCLYTHISFHAVVPLPSIGADCRGTRLAAYYGCVLLSSYLLLFVQFFIKTYIKGETGNHLGFRPMNYDSMKSDKPAPAAPAAAAADDKKTE
;
A
#
# COMPACT_ATOMS: atom_id res chain seq x y z
N MET A 1 -16.11 37.59 -27.09
CA MET A 1 -14.94 37.00 -27.74
C MET A 1 -14.61 35.78 -26.94
N ALA A 2 -14.87 34.55 -27.47
CA ALA A 2 -14.58 33.31 -26.78
C ALA A 2 -13.07 33.06 -26.90
N GLU A 3 -12.35 33.11 -25.79
CA GLU A 3 -10.96 32.64 -25.72
C GLU A 3 -10.93 31.17 -26.06
N THR A 4 -10.39 30.83 -27.21
CA THR A 4 -10.06 29.49 -27.62
C THR A 4 -8.90 29.04 -26.74
N ASN A 5 -9.20 28.11 -25.81
CA ASN A 5 -8.20 27.46 -24.98
C ASN A 5 -7.23 26.66 -25.88
N PRO A 6 -5.95 27.06 -26.00
CA PRO A 6 -4.99 26.42 -26.91
C PRO A 6 -4.58 24.99 -26.47
N PHE A 7 -5.13 24.49 -25.37
CA PHE A 7 -4.82 23.15 -24.80
C PHE A 7 -5.95 22.12 -24.95
N SER A 8 -6.99 22.44 -25.70
CA SER A 8 -8.02 21.47 -26.09
C SER A 8 -7.48 20.52 -27.17
N LEU A 9 -6.63 19.61 -26.80
CA LEU A 9 -6.35 18.45 -27.62
C LEU A 9 -7.47 17.44 -27.43
N SER A 10 -8.33 17.34 -28.48
CA SER A 10 -9.25 16.23 -28.67
C SER A 10 -8.58 14.91 -28.29
N GLY A 11 -9.27 14.16 -27.40
CA GLY A 11 -8.78 12.90 -26.84
C GLY A 11 -8.39 11.85 -27.86
N THR A 12 -7.19 11.94 -28.36
CA THR A 12 -6.49 10.78 -28.90
C THR A 12 -5.96 10.03 -27.70
N ALA A 13 -6.61 8.91 -27.39
CA ALA A 13 -6.07 7.90 -26.53
C ALA A 13 -4.58 7.74 -26.88
N HIS A 14 -3.68 8.01 -25.90
CA HIS A 14 -2.27 7.73 -26.06
C HIS A 14 -2.16 6.24 -26.43
N SER A 15 -1.90 6.00 -27.72
CA SER A 15 -1.80 4.66 -28.28
C SER A 15 -0.67 3.91 -27.58
N GLN A 16 -1.00 2.72 -27.17
CA GLN A 16 -0.17 1.68 -26.59
C GLN A 16 1.31 1.81 -26.94
N HIS A 17 2.13 2.24 -25.98
CA HIS A 17 3.58 2.22 -26.14
C HIS A 17 4.16 0.82 -25.83
N TRP A 18 3.38 -0.04 -25.17
CA TRP A 18 3.81 -1.41 -24.81
C TRP A 18 3.17 -2.45 -25.75
N PRO A 19 3.92 -3.50 -26.14
CA PRO A 19 3.34 -4.61 -26.90
C PRO A 19 2.14 -5.22 -26.17
N SER A 20 1.07 -5.57 -26.87
CA SER A 20 -0.20 -6.01 -26.28
C SER A 20 -0.07 -7.14 -25.24
N LEU A 21 0.83 -8.09 -25.47
CA LEU A 21 1.03 -9.22 -24.54
C LEU A 21 1.64 -8.83 -23.20
N VAL A 22 2.39 -7.71 -23.14
CA VAL A 22 3.01 -7.20 -21.90
C VAL A 22 2.30 -5.97 -21.35
N SER A 23 1.26 -5.47 -22.04
CA SER A 23 0.48 -4.30 -21.65
C SER A 23 -0.57 -4.66 -20.58
N PRO A 24 -0.44 -4.19 -19.33
CA PRO A 24 -1.49 -4.30 -18.31
C PRO A 24 -2.81 -3.70 -18.76
N ASP A 25 -2.77 -2.58 -19.50
CA ASP A 25 -3.94 -1.89 -20.04
C ASP A 25 -4.74 -2.77 -20.99
N TRP A 26 -4.06 -3.49 -21.87
CA TRP A 26 -4.70 -4.43 -22.80
C TRP A 26 -5.36 -5.60 -22.05
N TRP A 27 -4.67 -6.19 -21.07
CA TRP A 27 -5.21 -7.28 -20.27
C TRP A 27 -6.39 -6.83 -19.42
N LEU A 28 -6.31 -5.63 -18.83
CA LEU A 28 -7.40 -5.02 -18.05
C LEU A 28 -8.64 -4.81 -18.95
N ASN A 29 -8.46 -4.32 -20.18
CA ASN A 29 -9.56 -4.15 -21.12
C ASN A 29 -10.19 -5.50 -21.50
N LYS A 30 -9.39 -6.54 -21.74
CA LYS A 30 -9.90 -7.89 -22.01
C LYS A 30 -10.70 -8.46 -20.83
N ALA A 31 -10.17 -8.34 -19.62
CA ALA A 31 -10.87 -8.76 -18.41
C ALA A 31 -12.18 -7.98 -18.21
N PHE A 32 -12.17 -6.67 -18.48
CA PHE A 32 -13.34 -5.82 -18.35
C PHE A 32 -14.43 -6.20 -19.35
N ILE A 33 -14.07 -6.44 -20.62
CA ILE A 33 -15.02 -6.91 -21.64
C ILE A 33 -15.60 -8.27 -21.24
N ALA A 34 -14.77 -9.19 -20.76
CA ALA A 34 -15.22 -10.52 -20.33
C ALA A 34 -16.21 -10.44 -19.14
N ALA A 35 -16.01 -9.49 -18.23
CA ALA A 35 -16.86 -9.32 -17.04
C ALA A 35 -18.15 -8.52 -17.30
N THR A 36 -18.11 -7.50 -18.18
CA THR A 36 -19.20 -6.51 -18.34
C THR A 36 -19.81 -6.48 -19.74
N GLY A 37 -19.19 -7.12 -20.72
CA GLY A 37 -19.57 -7.03 -22.13
C GLY A 37 -19.18 -5.72 -22.81
N GLN A 38 -18.56 -4.78 -22.10
CA GLN A 38 -18.18 -3.46 -22.62
C GLN A 38 -16.68 -3.18 -22.47
N PRO A 39 -16.08 -2.32 -23.32
CA PRO A 39 -14.70 -1.93 -23.13
C PRO A 39 -14.53 -1.05 -21.87
N LYS A 40 -13.37 -1.14 -21.21
CA LYS A 40 -13.05 -0.34 -20.03
C LYS A 40 -13.16 1.17 -20.25
N SER A 41 -13.02 1.64 -21.50
CA SER A 41 -13.17 3.04 -21.88
C SER A 41 -14.59 3.57 -21.71
N ALA A 42 -15.60 2.70 -21.63
CA ALA A 42 -16.98 3.07 -21.32
C ALA A 42 -17.21 3.34 -19.82
N TRP A 43 -16.34 2.82 -18.96
CA TRP A 43 -16.47 2.99 -17.50
C TRP A 43 -16.11 4.40 -17.04
N ARG A 44 -16.87 4.92 -16.09
CA ARG A 44 -16.62 6.20 -15.39
C ARG A 44 -16.90 6.04 -13.91
N TRP A 45 -16.17 6.77 -13.11
CA TRP A 45 -16.48 6.93 -11.70
C TRP A 45 -17.74 7.78 -11.52
N SER A 46 -18.78 7.19 -10.96
CA SER A 46 -20.06 7.85 -10.69
C SER A 46 -20.39 7.70 -9.20
N PRO A 47 -20.23 8.76 -8.38
CA PRO A 47 -20.59 8.72 -6.97
C PRO A 47 -22.07 8.34 -6.79
N GLY A 48 -22.34 7.30 -5.99
CA GLY A 48 -23.68 6.73 -5.75
C GLY A 48 -24.08 5.57 -6.67
N GLU A 49 -23.47 5.43 -7.85
CA GLU A 49 -23.73 4.34 -8.78
C GLU A 49 -22.60 3.29 -8.75
N THR A 50 -21.34 3.76 -8.73
CA THR A 50 -20.18 2.86 -8.61
C THR A 50 -20.18 2.22 -7.21
N PRO A 51 -19.90 0.91 -7.08
CA PRO A 51 -19.82 0.27 -5.77
C PRO A 51 -18.84 0.98 -4.82
N PHE A 52 -19.21 1.12 -3.55
CA PHE A 52 -18.42 1.79 -2.50
C PHE A 52 -18.09 3.27 -2.77
N SER A 53 -18.86 3.96 -3.63
CA SER A 53 -18.58 5.34 -4.06
C SER A 53 -19.27 6.43 -3.23
N THR A 54 -19.95 6.08 -2.14
CA THR A 54 -20.62 7.05 -1.28
C THR A 54 -19.89 7.26 0.04
N GLN A 55 -19.86 8.49 0.54
CA GLN A 55 -19.29 8.80 1.86
C GLN A 55 -19.94 7.96 2.98
N ARG A 56 -21.28 7.74 2.91
CA ARG A 56 -21.98 6.89 3.86
C ARG A 56 -21.50 5.44 3.80
N GLY A 57 -21.27 4.91 2.57
CA GLY A 57 -20.75 3.55 2.37
C GLY A 57 -19.34 3.40 2.93
N VAL A 58 -18.47 4.39 2.70
CA VAL A 58 -17.10 4.43 3.23
C VAL A 58 -17.11 4.48 4.76
N LEU A 59 -17.90 5.38 5.35
CA LEU A 59 -18.02 5.49 6.82
C LEU A 59 -18.56 4.20 7.43
N THR A 60 -19.59 3.61 6.81
CA THR A 60 -20.14 2.31 7.24
C THR A 60 -19.07 1.23 7.18
N GLY A 61 -18.25 1.21 6.12
CA GLY A 61 -17.13 0.28 5.97
C GLY A 61 -16.10 0.42 7.09
N VAL A 62 -15.72 1.65 7.44
CA VAL A 62 -14.81 1.93 8.58
C VAL A 62 -15.42 1.43 9.89
N VAL A 63 -16.68 1.75 10.16
CA VAL A 63 -17.38 1.31 11.39
C VAL A 63 -17.43 -0.21 11.47
N MET A 64 -17.84 -0.88 10.38
CA MET A 64 -17.89 -2.34 10.32
C MET A 64 -16.53 -2.98 10.50
N TYR A 65 -15.49 -2.39 9.90
CA TYR A 65 -14.11 -2.82 10.07
C TYR A 65 -13.66 -2.72 11.54
N LEU A 66 -13.90 -1.59 12.21
CA LEU A 66 -13.55 -1.41 13.63
C LEU A 66 -14.36 -2.33 14.55
N LEU A 67 -15.67 -2.53 14.26
CA LEU A 67 -16.47 -3.52 14.96
C LEU A 67 -15.93 -4.94 14.80
N MET A 68 -15.47 -5.31 13.61
CA MET A 68 -14.81 -6.59 13.34
C MET A 68 -13.48 -6.69 14.11
N VAL A 69 -12.68 -5.62 14.15
CA VAL A 69 -11.41 -5.60 14.91
C VAL A 69 -11.64 -5.83 16.39
N PHE A 70 -12.47 -5.02 17.03
CA PHE A 70 -12.66 -5.07 18.50
C PHE A 70 -13.62 -6.19 18.92
N GLY A 71 -14.75 -6.35 18.24
CA GLY A 71 -15.70 -7.42 18.48
C GLY A 71 -15.13 -8.79 18.19
N GLY A 72 -14.36 -8.92 17.09
CA GLY A 72 -13.66 -10.14 16.73
C GLY A 72 -12.61 -10.54 17.77
N GLN A 73 -11.84 -9.58 18.32
CA GLN A 73 -10.90 -9.86 19.41
C GLN A 73 -11.62 -10.35 20.68
N ILE A 74 -12.78 -9.75 21.01
CA ILE A 74 -13.60 -10.18 22.17
C ILE A 74 -14.13 -11.59 21.93
N ALA A 75 -14.74 -11.85 20.77
CA ALA A 75 -15.26 -13.17 20.40
C ALA A 75 -14.17 -14.25 20.45
N MET A 76 -12.98 -13.93 19.95
CA MET A 76 -11.87 -14.86 19.96
C MET A 76 -11.30 -15.16 21.37
N LYS A 77 -11.63 -14.36 22.43
CA LYS A 77 -11.27 -14.72 23.81
C LYS A 77 -11.91 -16.04 24.23
N GLY A 78 -13.15 -16.30 23.80
CA GLY A 78 -13.86 -17.56 24.07
C GLY A 78 -13.36 -18.76 23.29
N VAL A 79 -12.55 -18.58 22.25
CA VAL A 79 -12.00 -19.67 21.44
C VAL A 79 -10.70 -20.16 22.07
N ALA A 80 -10.58 -21.44 22.40
CA ALA A 80 -9.43 -21.96 23.13
C ALA A 80 -8.10 -21.88 22.36
N LYS A 81 -8.11 -22.12 21.04
CA LYS A 81 -6.90 -22.16 20.21
C LYS A 81 -7.00 -21.25 18.99
N PRO A 82 -5.88 -20.64 18.52
CA PRO A 82 -5.86 -19.90 17.28
C PRO A 82 -6.33 -20.74 16.10
N ILE A 83 -7.08 -20.13 15.17
CA ILE A 83 -7.52 -20.82 13.96
C ILE A 83 -6.34 -20.96 12.99
N ARG A 84 -6.13 -22.17 12.47
CA ARG A 84 -5.03 -22.49 11.56
C ARG A 84 -5.40 -22.12 10.12
N LEU A 85 -5.01 -20.94 9.65
CA LEU A 85 -5.34 -20.38 8.33
C LEU A 85 -4.11 -20.28 7.41
N LYS A 86 -3.15 -21.22 7.52
CA LYS A 86 -1.87 -21.12 6.79
C LYS A 86 -2.07 -20.96 5.29
N ARG A 87 -2.84 -21.85 4.63
CA ARG A 87 -3.06 -21.81 3.18
C ARG A 87 -3.80 -20.56 2.72
N ILE A 88 -4.83 -20.14 3.46
CA ILE A 88 -5.59 -18.92 3.19
C ILE A 88 -4.67 -17.71 3.27
N THR A 89 -3.82 -17.61 4.30
CA THR A 89 -2.84 -16.52 4.42
C THR A 89 -1.84 -16.52 3.28
N GLN A 90 -1.35 -17.67 2.86
CA GLN A 90 -0.43 -17.79 1.72
C GLN A 90 -1.08 -17.30 0.43
N LEU A 91 -2.30 -17.76 0.14
CA LEU A 91 -3.03 -17.36 -1.05
C LEU A 91 -3.35 -15.87 -1.04
N HIS A 92 -3.80 -15.32 0.08
CA HIS A 92 -4.11 -13.91 0.24
C HIS A 92 -2.87 -13.02 0.02
N ASN A 93 -1.74 -13.33 0.68
CA ASN A 93 -0.51 -12.57 0.50
C ASN A 93 0.02 -12.65 -0.94
N LEU A 94 -0.04 -13.81 -1.58
CA LEU A 94 0.35 -13.98 -2.97
C LEU A 94 -0.57 -13.18 -3.91
N ALA A 95 -1.89 -13.23 -3.68
CA ALA A 95 -2.86 -12.48 -4.46
C ALA A 95 -2.59 -10.97 -4.37
N LEU A 96 -2.39 -10.42 -3.15
CA LEU A 96 -2.06 -9.00 -2.97
C LEU A 96 -0.71 -8.63 -3.58
N THR A 97 0.29 -9.51 -3.55
CA THR A 97 1.56 -9.31 -4.27
C THR A 97 1.33 -9.13 -5.77
N LEU A 98 0.56 -10.04 -6.38
CA LEU A 98 0.30 -10.04 -7.81
C LEU A 98 -0.60 -8.87 -8.24
N ILE A 99 -1.65 -8.56 -7.47
CA ILE A 99 -2.55 -7.43 -7.73
C ILE A 99 -1.77 -6.11 -7.64
N SER A 100 -0.96 -5.92 -6.59
CA SER A 100 -0.13 -4.72 -6.43
C SER A 100 0.88 -4.57 -7.57
N GLY A 101 1.52 -5.66 -8.00
CA GLY A 101 2.44 -5.65 -9.14
C GLY A 101 1.75 -5.30 -10.46
N PHE A 102 0.58 -5.89 -10.71
CA PHE A 102 -0.22 -5.58 -11.90
C PHE A 102 -0.65 -4.10 -11.94
N LEU A 103 -1.19 -3.58 -10.83
CA LEU A 103 -1.60 -2.18 -10.74
C LEU A 103 -0.42 -1.23 -10.87
N LEU A 104 0.72 -1.54 -10.25
CA LEU A 104 1.95 -0.76 -10.43
C LEU A 104 2.33 -0.63 -11.90
N LEU A 105 2.41 -1.75 -12.61
CA LEU A 105 2.75 -1.76 -14.03
C LEU A 105 1.71 -1.01 -14.86
N ALA A 106 0.41 -1.10 -14.53
CA ALA A 106 -0.65 -0.37 -15.19
C ALA A 106 -0.54 1.14 -14.98
N PHE A 107 -0.22 1.61 -13.77
CA PHE A 107 0.06 3.03 -13.52
C PHE A 107 1.28 3.52 -14.30
N LEU A 108 2.36 2.76 -14.30
CA LEU A 108 3.59 3.11 -15.03
C LEU A 108 3.34 3.16 -16.56
N GLU A 109 2.56 2.23 -17.12
CA GLU A 109 2.18 2.24 -18.54
C GLU A 109 1.46 3.53 -18.94
N GLN A 110 0.60 4.08 -18.07
CA GLN A 110 -0.12 5.33 -18.34
C GLN A 110 0.73 6.58 -18.09
N CYS A 111 1.55 6.57 -17.05
CA CYS A 111 2.20 7.79 -16.56
C CYS A 111 3.59 8.03 -17.16
N LEU A 112 4.37 6.97 -17.48
CA LEU A 112 5.73 7.15 -18.02
C LEU A 112 5.77 7.88 -19.37
N PRO A 113 4.87 7.59 -20.34
CA PRO A 113 4.80 8.36 -21.57
C PRO A 113 4.46 9.83 -21.33
N ALA A 114 3.47 10.11 -20.47
CA ALA A 114 3.10 11.46 -20.13
C ALA A 114 4.25 12.24 -19.45
N TRP A 115 5.00 11.55 -18.56
CA TRP A 115 6.19 12.13 -17.94
C TRP A 115 7.28 12.44 -18.97
N ARG A 116 7.58 11.50 -19.88
CA ARG A 116 8.59 11.71 -20.92
C ARG A 116 8.24 12.87 -21.86
N ASP A 117 6.97 12.95 -22.28
CA ASP A 117 6.54 13.85 -23.35
C ASP A 117 6.16 15.25 -22.84
N ARG A 118 5.69 15.37 -21.58
CA ARG A 118 5.17 16.62 -20.97
C ARG A 118 5.89 17.05 -19.69
N GLY A 119 6.84 16.24 -19.21
CA GLY A 119 7.61 16.49 -18.00
C GLY A 119 6.91 16.07 -16.71
N PHE A 120 7.71 15.93 -15.65
CA PHE A 120 7.24 15.43 -14.36
C PHE A 120 6.18 16.32 -13.70
N PHE A 121 6.40 17.64 -13.73
CA PHE A 121 5.47 18.62 -13.14
C PHE A 121 4.06 18.48 -13.73
N PHE A 122 3.94 18.30 -15.04
CA PHE A 122 2.65 18.09 -15.69
C PHE A 122 1.92 16.86 -15.12
N THR A 123 2.64 15.77 -14.87
CA THR A 123 2.01 14.52 -14.39
C THR A 123 1.47 14.61 -12.97
N ILE A 124 2.04 15.48 -12.13
CA ILE A 124 1.64 15.66 -10.72
C ILE A 124 0.69 16.84 -10.47
N CYS A 125 0.69 17.84 -11.37
CA CYS A 125 -0.11 19.07 -11.19
C CYS A 125 -1.07 19.35 -12.35
N GLY A 126 -0.79 18.86 -13.58
CA GLY A 126 -1.56 19.22 -14.76
C GLY A 126 -3.03 18.80 -14.69
N ALA A 127 -3.92 19.69 -15.12
CA ALA A 127 -5.36 19.40 -15.15
C ALA A 127 -5.69 18.18 -16.04
N ASP A 128 -5.00 18.04 -17.17
CA ASP A 128 -5.22 16.96 -18.13
C ASP A 128 -4.45 15.67 -17.79
N SER A 129 -3.74 15.62 -16.67
CA SER A 129 -3.11 14.37 -16.17
C SER A 129 -4.13 13.39 -15.61
N TRP A 130 -5.33 13.84 -15.22
CA TRP A 130 -6.43 13.00 -14.79
C TRP A 130 -7.20 12.45 -15.99
N THR A 131 -6.85 11.29 -16.45
CA THR A 131 -7.48 10.63 -17.59
C THR A 131 -8.44 9.53 -17.15
N GLN A 132 -9.32 9.09 -18.06
CA GLN A 132 -10.25 7.98 -17.77
C GLN A 132 -9.54 6.66 -17.41
N PRO A 133 -8.46 6.24 -18.08
CA PRO A 133 -7.72 5.06 -17.64
C PRO A 133 -7.15 5.21 -16.22
N MET A 134 -6.65 6.40 -15.87
CA MET A 134 -6.16 6.69 -14.52
C MET A 134 -7.26 6.63 -13.46
N GLU A 135 -8.44 7.19 -13.76
CA GLU A 135 -9.60 7.14 -12.86
C GLU A 135 -10.00 5.69 -12.53
N LEU A 136 -10.00 4.80 -13.53
CA LEU A 136 -10.23 3.37 -13.31
C LEU A 136 -9.14 2.73 -12.45
N LEU A 137 -7.86 3.05 -12.68
CA LEU A 137 -6.74 2.51 -11.89
C LEU A 137 -6.81 2.98 -10.44
N TYR A 138 -7.13 4.25 -10.17
CA TYR A 138 -7.35 4.74 -8.81
C TYR A 138 -8.51 4.01 -8.12
N TYR A 139 -9.61 3.75 -8.83
CA TYR A 139 -10.72 2.99 -8.29
C TYR A 139 -10.32 1.54 -7.96
N LEU A 140 -9.58 0.87 -8.85
CA LEU A 140 -9.07 -0.47 -8.58
C LEU A 140 -8.11 -0.49 -7.39
N ASN A 141 -7.23 0.51 -7.28
CA ASN A 141 -6.36 0.67 -6.12
C ASN A 141 -7.17 0.90 -4.82
N TYR A 142 -8.22 1.70 -4.87
CA TYR A 142 -9.14 1.88 -3.76
C TYR A 142 -9.82 0.55 -3.35
N LEU A 143 -10.26 -0.27 -4.30
CA LEU A 143 -10.84 -1.59 -4.02
C LEU A 143 -9.83 -2.54 -3.35
N THR A 144 -8.54 -2.41 -3.64
CA THR A 144 -7.53 -3.22 -2.92
C THR A 144 -7.49 -2.89 -1.44
N LYS A 145 -7.79 -1.64 -1.02
CA LYS A 145 -7.81 -1.26 0.40
C LYS A 145 -8.95 -1.95 1.17
N TRP A 146 -10.07 -2.23 0.50
CA TRP A 146 -11.13 -3.08 1.06
C TRP A 146 -10.66 -4.53 1.20
N LEU A 147 -9.93 -5.05 0.21
CA LEU A 147 -9.37 -6.39 0.25
C LEU A 147 -8.31 -6.54 1.36
N GLU A 148 -7.52 -5.51 1.61
CA GLU A 148 -6.52 -5.45 2.67
C GLU A 148 -7.11 -5.55 4.09
N PHE A 149 -8.42 -5.28 4.28
CA PHE A 149 -9.09 -5.55 5.57
C PHE A 149 -9.06 -7.03 5.96
N VAL A 150 -8.94 -7.93 5.00
CA VAL A 150 -8.79 -9.37 5.25
C VAL A 150 -7.51 -9.68 6.03
N ASP A 151 -6.44 -8.87 5.89
CA ASP A 151 -5.22 -9.00 6.70
C ASP A 151 -5.55 -8.98 8.19
N THR A 152 -6.38 -8.00 8.58
CA THR A 152 -6.78 -7.83 9.98
C THR A 152 -7.67 -8.97 10.46
N VAL A 153 -8.62 -9.42 9.61
CA VAL A 153 -9.44 -10.60 9.92
C VAL A 153 -8.54 -11.81 10.17
N LEU A 154 -7.55 -12.05 9.33
CA LEU A 154 -6.61 -13.16 9.49
C LEU A 154 -5.77 -13.03 10.78
N LEU A 155 -5.38 -11.82 11.17
CA LEU A 155 -4.65 -11.59 12.43
C LEU A 155 -5.55 -11.85 13.65
N VAL A 156 -6.80 -11.36 13.64
CA VAL A 156 -7.79 -11.58 14.71
C VAL A 156 -8.05 -13.06 14.89
N LEU A 157 -8.35 -13.79 13.82
CA LEU A 157 -8.64 -15.24 13.87
C LEU A 157 -7.43 -16.08 14.32
N LYS A 158 -6.22 -15.61 14.05
CA LYS A 158 -4.97 -16.21 14.54
C LYS A 158 -4.59 -15.77 15.95
N LYS A 159 -5.42 -14.97 16.62
CA LYS A 159 -5.14 -14.38 17.94
C LYS A 159 -3.79 -13.64 18.00
N LYS A 160 -3.41 -12.96 16.91
CA LYS A 160 -2.21 -12.12 16.90
C LYS A 160 -2.51 -10.77 17.52
N LYS A 161 -1.52 -10.21 18.22
CA LYS A 161 -1.62 -8.85 18.74
C LYS A 161 -1.78 -7.86 17.59
N LEU A 162 -2.80 -7.01 17.66
CA LEU A 162 -3.00 -5.91 16.73
C LEU A 162 -2.39 -4.64 17.31
N GLU A 163 -1.42 -4.09 16.62
CA GLU A 163 -0.85 -2.78 16.97
C GLU A 163 -1.79 -1.65 16.48
N PHE A 164 -1.82 -0.52 17.20
CA PHE A 164 -2.61 0.65 16.82
C PHE A 164 -2.35 1.09 15.38
N LEU A 165 -1.08 1.15 14.99
CA LEU A 165 -0.65 1.49 13.64
C LEU A 165 -1.39 0.66 12.57
N HIS A 166 -1.59 -0.64 12.79
CA HIS A 166 -2.19 -1.54 11.80
C HIS A 166 -3.63 -1.16 11.46
N TYR A 167 -4.53 -1.12 12.46
CA TYR A 167 -5.94 -0.83 12.18
C TYR A 167 -6.21 0.66 11.88
N TYR A 168 -5.41 1.56 12.43
CA TYR A 168 -5.43 2.97 12.10
C TYR A 168 -5.06 3.22 10.63
N HIS A 169 -3.93 2.64 10.18
CA HIS A 169 -3.47 2.76 8.80
C HIS A 169 -4.49 2.17 7.82
N HIS A 170 -4.94 0.93 8.01
CA HIS A 170 -5.86 0.28 7.07
C HIS A 170 -7.19 1.05 6.93
N SER A 171 -7.81 1.45 8.04
CA SER A 171 -9.09 2.17 7.99
C SER A 171 -8.96 3.53 7.30
N LEU A 172 -7.94 4.31 7.64
CA LEU A 172 -7.80 5.67 7.11
C LEU A 172 -7.17 5.71 5.72
N THR A 173 -6.35 4.72 5.33
CA THR A 173 -5.85 4.63 3.95
C THR A 173 -7.00 4.34 2.96
N MET A 174 -7.99 3.55 3.35
CA MET A 174 -9.19 3.33 2.54
C MET A 174 -9.97 4.65 2.35
N VAL A 175 -10.13 5.44 3.42
CA VAL A 175 -10.75 6.78 3.34
C VAL A 175 -9.93 7.72 2.48
N LEU A 176 -8.59 7.73 2.63
CA LEU A 176 -7.69 8.57 1.83
C LEU A 176 -7.84 8.29 0.34
N CYS A 177 -7.79 7.02 -0.08
CA CYS A 177 -7.97 6.65 -1.49
C CYS A 177 -9.35 7.06 -2.04
N PHE A 178 -10.40 7.01 -1.22
CA PHE A 178 -11.73 7.52 -1.59
C PHE A 178 -11.72 9.04 -1.79
N GLU A 179 -11.12 9.80 -0.86
CA GLU A 179 -11.04 11.26 -0.95
C GLU A 179 -10.16 11.72 -2.14
N GLU A 180 -9.10 10.98 -2.46
CA GLU A 180 -8.28 11.23 -3.65
C GLU A 180 -9.06 11.05 -4.95
N LEU A 181 -9.89 9.98 -5.05
CA LEU A 181 -10.81 9.76 -6.16
C LEU A 181 -11.83 10.89 -6.29
N LEU A 182 -12.47 11.25 -5.18
CA LEU A 182 -13.48 12.30 -5.15
C LEU A 182 -12.88 13.67 -5.48
N GLY A 183 -11.68 13.94 -4.96
CA GLY A 183 -10.94 15.19 -5.15
C GLY A 183 -10.19 15.30 -6.48
N ARG A 184 -10.12 14.22 -7.27
CA ARG A 184 -9.37 14.14 -8.54
C ARG A 184 -7.94 14.67 -8.42
N VAL A 185 -7.22 14.15 -7.42
CA VAL A 185 -5.86 14.60 -7.07
C VAL A 185 -4.84 14.05 -8.05
N SER A 186 -4.23 14.91 -8.86
CA SER A 186 -3.32 14.45 -9.92
C SER A 186 -2.01 13.87 -9.41
N VAL A 187 -1.48 14.31 -8.26
CA VAL A 187 -0.26 13.74 -7.65
C VAL A 187 -0.45 12.30 -7.15
N ALA A 188 -1.69 11.83 -6.98
CA ALA A 188 -2.00 10.52 -6.41
C ALA A 188 -1.35 9.34 -7.16
N TRP A 189 -1.10 9.47 -8.48
CA TRP A 189 -0.53 8.37 -9.25
C TRP A 189 0.86 7.94 -8.75
N ILE A 190 1.72 8.89 -8.41
CA ILE A 190 3.07 8.56 -7.96
C ILE A 190 3.06 8.02 -6.54
N ILE A 191 2.21 8.57 -5.66
CA ILE A 191 1.98 8.09 -4.30
C ILE A 191 1.46 6.65 -4.34
N CYS A 192 0.43 6.37 -5.16
CA CYS A 192 -0.09 5.02 -5.38
C CYS A 192 0.99 4.08 -5.96
N SER A 193 1.79 4.55 -6.93
CA SER A 193 2.82 3.72 -7.56
C SER A 193 3.92 3.32 -6.56
N ILE A 194 4.41 4.26 -5.75
CA ILE A 194 5.41 3.98 -4.72
C ILE A 194 4.81 3.05 -3.65
N ASN A 195 3.56 3.30 -3.22
CA ASN A 195 2.86 2.43 -2.28
C ASN A 195 2.68 1.00 -2.82
N LEU A 196 2.28 0.85 -4.07
CA LEU A 196 2.14 -0.46 -4.72
C LEU A 196 3.48 -1.18 -4.83
N LEU A 197 4.58 -0.48 -5.13
CA LEU A 197 5.93 -1.07 -5.14
C LEU A 197 6.31 -1.62 -3.76
N VAL A 198 6.09 -0.83 -2.71
CA VAL A 198 6.34 -1.27 -1.33
C VAL A 198 5.43 -2.42 -0.94
N HIS A 199 4.16 -2.42 -1.37
CA HIS A 199 3.21 -3.52 -1.14
C HIS A 199 3.62 -4.81 -1.83
N VAL A 200 4.15 -4.78 -3.07
CA VAL A 200 4.71 -5.97 -3.73
C VAL A 200 5.79 -6.61 -2.85
N ILE A 201 6.75 -5.81 -2.37
CA ILE A 201 7.85 -6.29 -1.54
C ILE A 201 7.34 -6.80 -0.19
N MET A 202 6.45 -6.07 0.46
CA MET A 202 5.89 -6.38 1.78
C MET A 202 5.02 -7.65 1.75
N TYR A 203 4.08 -7.77 0.82
CA TYR A 203 3.22 -8.95 0.72
C TYR A 203 3.98 -10.18 0.25
N TYR A 204 4.98 -10.03 -0.60
CA TYR A 204 5.90 -11.12 -0.93
C TYR A 204 6.69 -11.59 0.31
N TYR A 205 7.16 -10.65 1.14
CA TYR A 205 7.75 -10.97 2.44
C TYR A 205 6.77 -11.77 3.32
N TYR A 206 5.52 -11.33 3.44
CA TYR A 206 4.50 -12.03 4.24
C TYR A 206 4.15 -13.40 3.66
N PHE A 207 4.15 -13.55 2.34
CA PHE A 207 3.99 -14.83 1.68
C PHE A 207 5.12 -15.81 2.07
N LEU A 208 6.38 -15.40 1.95
CA LEU A 208 7.54 -16.21 2.32
C LEU A 208 7.51 -16.59 3.81
N ALA A 209 7.22 -15.63 4.68
CA ALA A 209 7.10 -15.86 6.13
C ALA A 209 5.97 -16.87 6.45
N SER A 210 4.83 -16.80 5.75
CA SER A 210 3.72 -17.75 5.89
C SER A 210 4.08 -19.16 5.40
N CYS A 211 5.01 -19.27 4.45
CA CYS A 211 5.59 -20.55 4.01
C CYS A 211 6.59 -21.14 5.02
N GLY A 212 6.97 -20.38 6.07
CA GLY A 212 7.95 -20.79 7.07
C GLY A 212 9.39 -20.50 6.67
N LYS A 213 9.62 -19.71 5.61
CA LYS A 213 10.96 -19.29 5.20
C LYS A 213 11.46 -18.17 6.11
N ARG A 214 12.72 -18.26 6.57
CA ARG A 214 13.39 -17.16 7.29
C ARG A 214 13.82 -16.11 6.26
N VAL A 215 13.38 -14.86 6.46
CA VAL A 215 13.70 -13.74 5.57
C VAL A 215 14.43 -12.68 6.38
N TRP A 216 15.66 -12.36 5.99
CA TRP A 216 16.55 -11.46 6.72
C TRP A 216 16.22 -9.97 6.54
N TRP A 217 15.53 -9.62 5.46
CA TRP A 217 15.28 -8.24 5.04
C TRP A 217 13.98 -7.63 5.60
N LYS A 218 13.50 -8.10 6.75
CA LYS A 218 12.32 -7.56 7.44
C LYS A 218 12.47 -6.07 7.78
N GLU A 219 13.64 -5.67 8.28
CA GLU A 219 13.98 -4.28 8.62
C GLU A 219 13.96 -3.40 7.37
N VAL A 220 14.49 -3.90 6.25
CA VAL A 220 14.47 -3.21 4.95
C VAL A 220 13.04 -2.89 4.51
N VAL A 221 12.07 -3.79 4.71
CA VAL A 221 10.65 -3.54 4.38
C VAL A 221 10.13 -2.32 5.16
N THR A 222 10.37 -2.26 6.47
CA THR A 222 9.91 -1.14 7.29
C THR A 222 10.64 0.16 6.94
N THR A 223 11.94 0.09 6.61
CA THR A 223 12.70 1.24 6.13
C THR A 223 12.14 1.77 4.81
N LEU A 224 11.81 0.88 3.85
CA LEU A 224 11.17 1.27 2.60
C LEU A 224 9.82 1.96 2.81
N GLN A 225 9.01 1.51 3.78
CA GLN A 225 7.75 2.16 4.14
C GLN A 225 7.98 3.58 4.68
N ILE A 226 8.99 3.78 5.52
CA ILE A 226 9.35 5.11 6.04
C ILE A 226 9.83 6.02 4.92
N VAL A 227 10.74 5.54 4.04
CA VAL A 227 11.23 6.29 2.88
C VAL A 227 10.08 6.67 1.95
N GLN A 228 9.15 5.75 1.69
CA GLN A 228 7.94 6.03 0.95
C GLN A 228 7.20 7.24 1.53
N PHE A 229 6.87 7.23 2.83
CA PHE A 229 6.13 8.35 3.44
C PHE A 229 6.88 9.68 3.39
N VAL A 230 8.21 9.67 3.49
CA VAL A 230 9.01 10.89 3.33
C VAL A 230 8.88 11.47 1.92
N VAL A 231 8.96 10.62 0.89
CA VAL A 231 8.79 11.03 -0.52
C VAL A 231 7.36 11.51 -0.78
N ASP A 232 6.36 10.73 -0.34
CA ASP A 232 4.94 11.05 -0.50
C ASP A 232 4.59 12.41 0.13
N LEU A 233 5.10 12.68 1.34
CA LEU A 233 4.91 13.96 2.03
C LEU A 233 5.58 15.13 1.30
N GLY A 234 6.79 14.93 0.81
CA GLY A 234 7.48 15.95 0.00
C GLY A 234 6.63 16.38 -1.20
N LEU A 235 6.07 15.40 -1.91
CA LEU A 235 5.21 15.65 -3.07
C LEU A 235 3.86 16.29 -2.67
N CYS A 236 3.21 15.80 -1.62
CA CYS A 236 1.94 16.34 -1.14
C CYS A 236 2.07 17.80 -0.68
N TYR A 237 3.09 18.10 0.13
CA TYR A 237 3.33 19.48 0.58
C TYR A 237 3.74 20.39 -0.56
N PHE A 238 4.52 19.90 -1.52
CA PHE A 238 4.85 20.65 -2.73
C PHE A 238 3.59 21.02 -3.53
N CYS A 239 2.71 20.05 -3.81
CA CYS A 239 1.48 20.30 -4.55
C CYS A 239 0.52 21.20 -3.77
N LEU A 240 0.39 21.02 -2.46
CA LEU A 240 -0.43 21.87 -1.58
C LEU A 240 0.10 23.32 -1.57
N TYR A 241 1.40 23.51 -1.41
CA TYR A 241 2.02 24.82 -1.46
C TYR A 241 1.80 25.51 -2.82
N THR A 242 2.01 24.77 -3.91
CA THR A 242 1.80 25.26 -5.28
C THR A 242 0.35 25.73 -5.50
N HIS A 243 -0.61 24.91 -5.03
CA HIS A 243 -2.03 25.26 -5.10
C HIS A 243 -2.36 26.52 -4.26
N ILE A 244 -1.88 26.59 -3.01
CA ILE A 244 -2.13 27.72 -2.11
C ILE A 244 -1.49 28.99 -2.69
N SER A 245 -0.23 28.94 -3.14
CA SER A 245 0.49 30.10 -3.65
C SER A 245 -0.12 30.66 -4.94
N PHE A 246 -0.67 29.78 -5.79
CA PHE A 246 -1.36 30.20 -7.02
C PHE A 246 -2.67 30.94 -6.73
N HIS A 247 -3.41 30.55 -5.70
CA HIS A 247 -4.69 31.15 -5.31
C HIS A 247 -4.57 32.21 -4.18
N ALA A 248 -3.34 32.54 -3.75
CA ALA A 248 -3.14 33.48 -2.66
C ALA A 248 -3.48 34.93 -3.07
N VAL A 249 -4.19 35.64 -2.20
CA VAL A 249 -4.49 37.06 -2.37
C VAL A 249 -3.22 37.91 -2.15
N VAL A 250 -2.35 37.49 -1.22
CA VAL A 250 -1.05 38.11 -0.98
C VAL A 250 -0.03 37.39 -1.87
N PRO A 251 0.84 38.10 -2.63
CA PRO A 251 1.80 37.46 -3.51
C PRO A 251 2.78 36.62 -2.70
N LEU A 252 2.67 35.27 -2.83
CA LEU A 252 3.63 34.29 -2.34
C LEU A 252 4.54 33.88 -3.50
N PRO A 253 5.78 33.46 -3.24
CA PRO A 253 6.63 32.86 -4.26
C PRO A 253 5.87 31.71 -4.94
N SER A 254 5.62 31.83 -6.23
CA SER A 254 4.84 30.86 -7.00
C SER A 254 5.58 30.53 -8.30
N ILE A 255 5.45 29.29 -8.75
CA ILE A 255 5.95 28.86 -10.07
C ILE A 255 4.98 29.23 -11.20
N GLY A 256 3.91 29.97 -10.91
CA GLY A 256 2.93 30.46 -11.91
C GLY A 256 1.99 29.37 -12.44
N ALA A 257 1.89 28.23 -11.76
CA ALA A 257 1.03 27.11 -12.14
C ALA A 257 0.23 26.60 -10.95
N ASP A 258 -0.90 25.96 -11.22
CA ASP A 258 -1.76 25.31 -10.20
C ASP A 258 -1.63 23.79 -10.25
N CYS A 259 -1.83 23.14 -9.11
CA CYS A 259 -1.92 21.68 -9.02
C CYS A 259 -3.38 21.26 -8.90
N ARG A 260 -3.79 20.33 -9.77
CA ARG A 260 -5.15 19.80 -9.77
C ARG A 260 -5.44 18.96 -8.52
N GLY A 261 -6.57 19.21 -7.92
CA GLY A 261 -7.11 18.51 -6.76
C GLY A 261 -7.95 19.44 -5.90
N THR A 262 -8.74 18.87 -4.99
CA THR A 262 -9.47 19.66 -3.99
C THR A 262 -8.57 19.96 -2.80
N ARG A 263 -8.72 21.16 -2.20
CA ARG A 263 -7.99 21.52 -0.97
C ARG A 263 -8.23 20.51 0.15
N LEU A 264 -9.45 20.00 0.26
CA LEU A 264 -9.82 19.03 1.27
C LEU A 264 -8.99 17.73 1.13
N ALA A 265 -8.93 17.16 -0.07
CA ALA A 265 -8.12 15.97 -0.35
C ALA A 265 -6.62 16.20 -0.10
N ALA A 266 -6.09 17.38 -0.46
CA ALA A 266 -4.70 17.74 -0.20
C ALA A 266 -4.41 17.84 1.31
N TYR A 267 -5.29 18.45 2.11
CA TYR A 267 -5.15 18.49 3.56
C TYR A 267 -5.24 17.09 4.18
N TYR A 268 -6.21 16.27 3.75
CA TYR A 268 -6.31 14.87 4.20
C TYR A 268 -5.00 14.11 3.93
N GLY A 269 -4.48 14.21 2.71
CA GLY A 269 -3.22 13.58 2.33
C GLY A 269 -2.07 14.02 3.24
N CYS A 270 -1.85 15.33 3.38
CA CYS A 270 -0.76 15.85 4.23
C CYS A 270 -0.90 15.41 5.70
N VAL A 271 -2.08 15.51 6.30
CA VAL A 271 -2.31 15.18 7.71
C VAL A 271 -2.15 13.67 7.96
N LEU A 272 -2.79 12.84 7.13
CA LEU A 272 -2.74 11.38 7.32
C LEU A 272 -1.34 10.82 7.07
N LEU A 273 -0.68 11.21 5.97
CA LEU A 273 0.67 10.72 5.67
C LEU A 273 1.69 11.18 6.72
N SER A 274 1.54 12.41 7.29
CA SER A 274 2.36 12.86 8.42
C SER A 274 2.17 11.98 9.65
N SER A 275 0.90 11.65 9.98
CA SER A 275 0.60 10.76 11.10
C SER A 275 1.16 9.35 10.89
N TYR A 276 1.10 8.83 9.66
CA TYR A 276 1.68 7.52 9.32
C TYR A 276 3.20 7.53 9.48
N LEU A 277 3.88 8.55 8.94
CA LEU A 277 5.34 8.67 9.11
C LEU A 277 5.74 8.62 10.58
N LEU A 278 5.07 9.40 11.44
CA LEU A 278 5.35 9.40 12.89
C LEU A 278 5.14 8.02 13.52
N LEU A 279 4.03 7.36 13.20
CA LEU A 279 3.71 6.03 13.75
C LEU A 279 4.67 4.94 13.24
N PHE A 280 5.08 4.99 11.96
CA PHE A 280 6.04 4.04 11.41
C PHE A 280 7.44 4.23 11.98
N VAL A 281 7.89 5.48 12.20
CA VAL A 281 9.15 5.77 12.89
C VAL A 281 9.11 5.27 14.34
N GLN A 282 8.02 5.51 15.07
CA GLN A 282 7.83 4.99 16.43
C GLN A 282 7.87 3.45 16.44
N PHE A 283 7.19 2.80 15.49
CA PHE A 283 7.21 1.35 15.34
C PHE A 283 8.62 0.83 15.04
N PHE A 284 9.37 1.50 14.16
CA PHE A 284 10.75 1.14 13.83
C PHE A 284 11.66 1.23 15.07
N ILE A 285 11.62 2.34 15.79
CA ILE A 285 12.41 2.53 17.00
C ILE A 285 12.08 1.45 18.05
N LYS A 286 10.78 1.21 18.29
CA LYS A 286 10.32 0.20 19.24
C LYS A 286 10.76 -1.20 18.88
N THR A 287 10.67 -1.55 17.59
CA THR A 287 10.90 -2.91 17.10
C THR A 287 12.37 -3.24 16.93
N TYR A 288 13.14 -2.33 16.30
CA TYR A 288 14.50 -2.62 15.86
C TYR A 288 15.58 -1.98 16.73
N ILE A 289 15.32 -0.81 17.33
CA ILE A 289 16.29 -0.15 18.20
C ILE A 289 16.15 -0.61 19.65
N LYS A 290 14.91 -0.60 20.20
CA LYS A 290 14.65 -0.99 21.60
C LYS A 290 14.41 -2.48 21.81
N GLY A 291 14.18 -3.25 20.73
CA GLY A 291 13.97 -4.70 20.80
C GLY A 291 12.66 -5.14 21.51
N GLU A 292 11.75 -4.20 21.80
CA GLU A 292 10.56 -4.44 22.64
C GLU A 292 9.52 -5.38 22.00
N THR A 293 9.55 -5.55 20.67
CA THR A 293 8.59 -6.38 19.90
C THR A 293 9.13 -7.75 19.51
N GLY A 294 10.37 -8.08 19.88
CA GLY A 294 11.08 -9.30 19.41
C GLY A 294 10.46 -10.63 19.79
N ASN A 295 9.65 -10.70 20.87
CA ASN A 295 9.12 -11.98 21.39
C ASN A 295 7.75 -12.40 20.82
N HIS A 296 6.99 -11.52 20.16
CA HIS A 296 5.61 -11.83 19.75
C HIS A 296 5.45 -12.39 18.33
N LEU A 297 6.48 -12.27 17.49
CA LEU A 297 6.48 -12.78 16.11
C LEU A 297 7.40 -13.98 15.89
N GLY A 298 8.00 -14.52 16.95
CA GLY A 298 8.92 -15.65 16.87
C GLY A 298 10.27 -15.32 16.20
N PHE A 299 10.61 -14.05 16.09
CA PHE A 299 11.88 -13.55 15.56
C PHE A 299 12.69 -12.92 16.69
N ARG A 300 13.81 -13.51 17.06
CA ARG A 300 14.84 -12.83 17.84
C ARG A 300 15.43 -11.71 16.95
N PRO A 301 15.67 -10.48 17.46
CA PRO A 301 16.48 -9.52 16.75
C PRO A 301 17.84 -10.17 16.45
N MET A 302 18.36 -9.98 15.24
CA MET A 302 19.73 -10.39 14.92
C MET A 302 20.66 -9.56 15.78
N ASN A 303 21.24 -10.20 16.81
CA ASN A 303 22.36 -9.60 17.55
C ASN A 303 23.57 -9.70 16.61
N TYR A 304 24.02 -8.55 16.10
CA TYR A 304 25.18 -8.48 15.19
C TYR A 304 26.45 -9.06 15.82
N ASP A 305 26.51 -9.09 17.15
CA ASP A 305 27.62 -9.68 17.92
C ASP A 305 27.63 -11.21 17.90
N SER A 306 26.50 -11.89 17.58
CA SER A 306 26.47 -13.34 17.50
C SER A 306 27.00 -13.89 16.17
N MET A 307 27.13 -13.06 15.13
CA MET A 307 27.79 -13.46 13.86
C MET A 307 29.32 -13.57 13.97
N LYS A 308 29.93 -13.02 15.02
CA LYS A 308 31.38 -13.11 15.25
C LYS A 308 31.80 -14.31 16.09
N SER A 309 30.89 -15.11 16.62
CA SER A 309 31.17 -16.19 17.57
C SER A 309 30.81 -17.61 17.10
N ASP A 310 30.56 -17.86 15.82
CA ASP A 310 30.49 -19.24 15.29
C ASP A 310 31.89 -19.85 15.18
N LYS A 311 32.55 -20.01 16.34
CA LYS A 311 33.51 -21.10 16.51
C LYS A 311 32.70 -22.39 16.74
N PRO A 312 32.97 -23.47 16.01
CA PRO A 312 32.30 -24.73 16.25
C PRO A 312 32.55 -25.18 17.71
N ALA A 313 31.48 -25.56 18.42
CA ALA A 313 31.56 -26.10 19.74
C ALA A 313 32.49 -27.34 19.75
N PRO A 314 33.42 -27.47 20.73
CA PRO A 314 34.25 -28.64 20.83
C PRO A 314 33.37 -29.90 21.04
N ALA A 315 33.67 -30.96 20.30
CA ALA A 315 32.97 -32.23 20.38
C ALA A 315 33.00 -32.75 21.85
N ALA A 316 31.83 -33.14 22.34
CA ALA A 316 31.73 -33.79 23.66
C ALA A 316 32.56 -35.07 23.69
N PRO A 317 33.31 -35.36 24.78
CA PRO A 317 34.07 -36.57 24.90
C PRO A 317 33.13 -37.77 24.93
N ALA A 318 33.51 -38.81 24.16
CA ALA A 318 32.81 -40.09 24.13
C ALA A 318 32.76 -40.71 25.54
N ALA A 319 31.53 -41.02 26.02
CA ALA A 319 31.35 -41.78 27.26
C ALA A 319 32.01 -43.15 27.13
N ALA A 320 32.97 -43.44 27.99
CA ALA A 320 33.61 -44.73 28.13
C ALA A 320 32.57 -45.78 28.55
N ALA A 321 32.48 -46.87 27.80
CA ALA A 321 31.70 -48.04 28.15
C ALA A 321 32.27 -48.67 29.45
N ALA A 322 31.46 -48.70 30.49
CA ALA A 322 31.76 -49.49 31.68
C ALA A 322 31.49 -50.96 31.38
N ASP A 323 32.56 -51.71 31.43
CA ASP A 323 32.59 -53.18 31.34
C ASP A 323 32.03 -53.78 32.64
N ASP A 324 30.92 -54.50 32.57
CA ASP A 324 30.28 -55.18 33.70
C ASP A 324 30.74 -56.61 33.69
N LYS A 325 31.82 -56.91 34.46
CA LYS A 325 32.20 -58.28 34.79
C LYS A 325 31.50 -58.72 36.04
N LYS A 326 30.58 -59.64 35.88
CA LYS A 326 30.14 -60.60 36.92
C LYS A 326 31.29 -61.42 37.42
N THR A 327 31.38 -61.60 38.75
CA THR A 327 31.79 -62.83 39.41
C THR A 327 31.16 -62.92 40.82
N GLU A 328 30.45 -64.02 40.98
CA GLU A 328 30.07 -64.74 42.22
C GLU A 328 29.21 -64.00 43.24
#